data_2dae433d918aea48eeb592767d97cf40
#
_entry.id   2dae433d918aea48eeb592767d97cf40
#
_cell.length_a   1.000
_cell.length_b   1.000
_cell.length_c   1.000
_cell.angle_alpha   90.00
_cell.angle_beta   90.00
_cell.angle_gamma   90.00
#
_symmetry.space_group_name_H-M   'P 1'
#
loop_
_entity.id
_entity.type
_entity.pdbx_description
1 polymer ?
#
loop_
_entity_poly.entity_id
_entity_poly.type
_entity_poly.pdbx_seq_one_letter_code
_entity_poly.pdbx_strand_id
1 'polypeptide(L)'
;MIKENFIKIYEESFKENWALPALTDYGKSKTFTFGDVATEIARIHLLFHECQVRRGDKIALIGKDSSRWCIAYMAVVTYGAIIVPILQDFNPNDVHHIINHSESVFLFVSDRIWDSLEEDKIEEVRGVFSLSDYRCLHQRDGENIQKLMKSLDEKMTEKYPDGFTQEDIKYAELDNDKVVEINYTSGTTGFSKGVMLTGNNLAGNVTYARTLDL
;
A
#
# COMPACT_ATOMS: atom_id res chain seq x y z
N MET A 1 19.47 -5.70 18.65
CA MET A 1 19.18 -4.80 17.50
C MET A 1 18.95 -5.70 16.31
N ILE A 2 17.81 -5.58 15.63
CA ILE A 2 17.47 -6.38 14.46
C ILE A 2 18.39 -5.95 13.32
N LYS A 3 19.11 -6.92 12.72
CA LYS A 3 20.11 -6.65 11.67
C LYS A 3 19.47 -6.60 10.27
N GLU A 4 18.31 -7.23 10.11
CA GLU A 4 17.63 -7.35 8.83
C GLU A 4 16.86 -6.06 8.52
N ASN A 5 17.03 -5.52 7.31
CA ASN A 5 16.25 -4.37 6.87
C ASN A 5 14.87 -4.83 6.43
N PHE A 6 13.81 -4.21 6.95
CA PHE A 6 12.41 -4.60 6.70
C PHE A 6 12.05 -4.60 5.20
N ILE A 7 12.47 -3.58 4.45
CA ILE A 7 12.17 -3.48 3.01
C ILE A 7 13.01 -4.48 2.21
N LYS A 8 14.26 -4.70 2.62
CA LYS A 8 15.13 -5.68 1.97
C LYS A 8 14.60 -7.12 2.08
N ILE A 9 13.94 -7.46 3.18
CA ILE A 9 13.28 -8.76 3.33
C ILE A 9 12.27 -9.01 2.19
N TYR A 10 11.47 -8.00 1.84
CA TYR A 10 10.55 -8.10 0.70
C TYR A 10 11.31 -8.23 -0.63
N GLU A 11 12.31 -7.38 -0.86
CA GLU A 11 13.09 -7.40 -2.11
C GLU A 11 13.72 -8.76 -2.37
N GLU A 12 14.41 -9.32 -1.37
CA GLU A 12 15.06 -10.63 -1.44
C GLU A 12 14.03 -11.74 -1.65
N SER A 13 12.95 -11.76 -0.85
CA SER A 13 11.91 -12.77 -0.95
C SER A 13 11.24 -12.78 -2.33
N PHE A 14 10.95 -11.62 -2.91
CA PHE A 14 10.36 -11.55 -4.25
C PHE A 14 11.31 -12.02 -5.35
N LYS A 15 12.60 -11.68 -5.25
CA LYS A 15 13.62 -12.14 -6.21
C LYS A 15 13.82 -13.64 -6.16
N GLU A 16 13.91 -14.21 -4.95
CA GLU A 16 14.18 -15.63 -4.75
C GLU A 16 12.99 -16.52 -5.12
N ASN A 17 11.77 -16.06 -4.90
CA ASN A 17 10.56 -16.87 -5.05
C ASN A 17 9.71 -16.49 -6.27
N TRP A 18 10.26 -15.79 -7.24
CA TRP A 18 9.59 -15.17 -8.39
C TRP A 18 8.42 -15.96 -8.98
N ALA A 19 8.64 -17.24 -9.28
CA ALA A 19 7.67 -18.13 -9.94
C ALA A 19 6.72 -18.86 -8.95
N LEU A 20 6.96 -18.74 -7.64
CA LEU A 20 6.15 -19.45 -6.63
C LEU A 20 4.81 -18.73 -6.40
N PRO A 21 3.76 -19.47 -6.01
CA PRO A 21 2.50 -18.88 -5.55
C PRO A 21 2.73 -18.00 -4.32
N ALA A 22 2.14 -16.79 -4.33
CA ALA A 22 2.25 -15.82 -3.24
C ALA A 22 0.89 -15.51 -2.59
N LEU A 23 -0.11 -15.14 -3.37
CA LEU A 23 -1.41 -14.70 -2.85
C LEU A 23 -2.57 -15.34 -3.61
N THR A 24 -3.56 -15.85 -2.88
CA THR A 24 -4.80 -16.38 -3.44
C THR A 24 -5.98 -15.90 -2.58
N ASP A 25 -6.97 -15.28 -3.21
CA ASP A 25 -8.21 -14.90 -2.52
C ASP A 25 -9.09 -16.13 -2.28
N TYR A 26 -9.63 -16.27 -1.07
CA TYR A 26 -10.55 -17.34 -0.75
C TYR A 26 -11.75 -17.37 -1.72
N GLY A 27 -12.03 -18.53 -2.27
CA GLY A 27 -13.12 -18.73 -3.22
C GLY A 27 -12.87 -18.22 -4.64
N LYS A 28 -11.67 -17.72 -4.94
CA LYS A 28 -11.26 -17.34 -6.30
C LYS A 28 -10.22 -18.31 -6.86
N SER A 29 -10.24 -18.50 -8.18
CA SER A 29 -9.29 -19.39 -8.87
C SER A 29 -7.96 -18.73 -9.20
N LYS A 30 -7.90 -17.38 -9.18
CA LYS A 30 -6.67 -16.66 -9.53
C LYS A 30 -5.70 -16.67 -8.35
N THR A 31 -4.51 -17.19 -8.58
CA THR A 31 -3.36 -17.09 -7.69
C THR A 31 -2.35 -16.15 -8.30
N PHE A 32 -1.85 -15.21 -7.52
CA PHE A 32 -0.72 -14.37 -7.88
C PHE A 32 0.58 -15.05 -7.49
N THR A 33 1.54 -15.11 -8.39
CA THR A 33 2.93 -15.47 -8.06
C THR A 33 3.63 -14.29 -7.38
N PHE A 34 4.81 -14.51 -6.79
CA PHE A 34 5.64 -13.41 -6.29
C PHE A 34 5.99 -12.42 -7.41
N GLY A 35 6.23 -12.91 -8.64
CA GLY A 35 6.47 -12.08 -9.81
C GLY A 35 5.26 -11.21 -10.20
N ASP A 36 4.04 -11.78 -10.16
CA ASP A 36 2.82 -11.01 -10.41
C ASP A 36 2.65 -9.90 -9.36
N VAL A 37 2.87 -10.23 -8.08
CA VAL A 37 2.80 -9.25 -6.99
C VAL A 37 3.83 -8.15 -7.18
N ALA A 38 5.08 -8.50 -7.49
CA ALA A 38 6.15 -7.52 -7.73
C ALA A 38 5.85 -6.60 -8.92
N THR A 39 5.26 -7.14 -9.98
CA THR A 39 4.84 -6.37 -11.16
C THR A 39 3.73 -5.38 -10.83
N GLU A 40 2.73 -5.79 -10.06
CA GLU A 40 1.66 -4.88 -9.60
C GLU A 40 2.22 -3.79 -8.65
N ILE A 41 3.17 -4.15 -7.77
CA ILE A 41 3.88 -3.18 -6.93
C ILE A 41 4.62 -2.16 -7.81
N ALA A 42 5.36 -2.60 -8.82
CA ALA A 42 6.09 -1.72 -9.73
C ALA A 42 5.14 -0.75 -10.47
N ARG A 43 3.96 -1.23 -10.87
CA ARG A 43 2.90 -0.42 -11.48
C ARG A 43 2.39 0.67 -10.53
N ILE A 44 2.14 0.33 -9.26
CA ILE A 44 1.72 1.30 -8.23
C ILE A 44 2.87 2.27 -7.94
N HIS A 45 4.12 1.82 -7.88
CA HIS A 45 5.28 2.69 -7.73
C HIS A 45 5.40 3.70 -8.89
N LEU A 46 5.13 3.27 -10.13
CA LEU A 46 5.11 4.17 -11.27
C LEU A 46 4.00 5.22 -11.12
N LEU A 47 2.79 4.82 -10.71
CA LEU A 47 1.71 5.75 -10.41
C LEU A 47 2.14 6.76 -9.34
N PHE A 48 2.73 6.33 -8.24
CA PHE A 48 3.20 7.21 -7.16
C PHE A 48 4.25 8.20 -7.66
N HIS A 49 5.21 7.72 -8.45
CA HIS A 49 6.24 8.56 -9.03
C HIS A 49 5.65 9.65 -9.94
N GLU A 50 4.77 9.28 -10.86
CA GLU A 50 4.11 10.21 -11.78
C GLU A 50 3.22 11.22 -11.05
N CYS A 51 2.59 10.81 -9.95
CA CYS A 51 1.82 11.69 -9.07
C CYS A 51 2.69 12.44 -8.05
N GLN A 52 4.01 12.34 -8.13
CA GLN A 52 4.94 13.03 -7.24
C GLN A 52 4.70 12.73 -5.74
N VAL A 53 4.34 11.50 -5.42
CA VAL A 53 4.31 11.02 -4.04
C VAL A 53 5.73 11.02 -3.49
N ARG A 54 5.91 11.52 -2.28
CA ARG A 54 7.22 11.63 -1.62
C ARG A 54 7.40 10.52 -0.60
N ARG A 55 8.64 10.20 -0.29
CA ARG A 55 8.96 9.35 0.86
C ARG A 55 8.42 10.00 2.14
N GLY A 56 7.73 9.19 2.95
CA GLY A 56 7.07 9.67 4.18
C GLY A 56 5.69 10.28 3.99
N ASP A 57 5.19 10.46 2.76
CA ASP A 57 3.78 10.74 2.54
C ASP A 57 2.94 9.59 3.07
N LYS A 58 1.78 9.90 3.65
CA LYS A 58 0.89 8.89 4.22
C LYS A 58 -0.14 8.48 3.18
N ILE A 59 -0.40 7.20 3.11
CA ILE A 59 -1.38 6.62 2.18
C ILE A 59 -2.32 5.72 2.99
N ALA A 60 -3.60 6.08 3.00
CA ALA A 60 -4.63 5.32 3.71
C ALA A 60 -5.05 4.07 2.91
N LEU A 61 -5.37 3.01 3.63
CA LEU A 61 -5.78 1.73 3.08
C LEU A 61 -6.93 1.15 3.91
N ILE A 62 -8.10 0.98 3.31
CA ILE A 62 -9.27 0.45 3.99
C ILE A 62 -10.06 -0.51 3.10
N GLY A 63 -10.31 -1.71 3.59
CA GLY A 63 -11.09 -2.72 2.89
C GLY A 63 -10.94 -4.09 3.50
N LYS A 64 -11.64 -5.05 2.92
CA LYS A 64 -11.52 -6.46 3.30
C LYS A 64 -10.17 -7.01 2.87
N ASP A 65 -9.60 -7.86 3.70
CA ASP A 65 -8.37 -8.59 3.40
C ASP A 65 -8.50 -9.33 2.06
N SER A 66 -7.57 -9.03 1.17
CA SER A 66 -7.52 -9.57 -0.18
C SER A 66 -6.11 -9.47 -0.75
N SER A 67 -5.85 -10.20 -1.82
CA SER A 67 -4.57 -10.11 -2.54
C SER A 67 -4.24 -8.67 -2.92
N ARG A 68 -5.24 -7.90 -3.38
CA ARG A 68 -5.02 -6.49 -3.75
C ARG A 68 -4.78 -5.57 -2.56
N TRP A 69 -5.41 -5.85 -1.41
CA TRP A 69 -5.10 -5.15 -0.17
C TRP A 69 -3.64 -5.36 0.23
N CYS A 70 -3.17 -6.62 0.20
CA CYS A 70 -1.77 -6.95 0.50
C CYS A 70 -0.79 -6.29 -0.49
N ILE A 71 -1.12 -6.29 -1.79
CA ILE A 71 -0.29 -5.66 -2.83
C ILE A 71 -0.20 -4.14 -2.59
N ALA A 72 -1.33 -3.47 -2.32
CA ALA A 72 -1.34 -2.03 -2.02
C ALA A 72 -0.51 -1.71 -0.78
N TYR A 73 -0.66 -2.49 0.30
CA TYR A 73 0.14 -2.35 1.52
C TYR A 73 1.64 -2.44 1.21
N MET A 74 2.06 -3.51 0.52
CA MET A 74 3.45 -3.73 0.17
C MET A 74 3.98 -2.63 -0.77
N ALA A 75 3.17 -2.18 -1.73
CA ALA A 75 3.56 -1.10 -2.64
C ALA A 75 3.84 0.21 -1.88
N VAL A 76 3.00 0.57 -0.92
CA VAL A 76 3.21 1.79 -0.11
C VAL A 76 4.51 1.69 0.70
N VAL A 77 4.69 0.59 1.42
CA VAL A 77 5.85 0.41 2.30
C VAL A 77 7.16 0.33 1.49
N THR A 78 7.16 -0.43 0.40
CA THR A 78 8.36 -0.61 -0.43
C THR A 78 8.70 0.60 -1.30
N TYR A 79 7.75 1.52 -1.49
CA TYR A 79 8.02 2.85 -2.07
C TYR A 79 8.72 3.80 -1.10
N GLY A 80 8.59 3.55 0.21
CA GLY A 80 9.08 4.41 1.28
C GLY A 80 8.05 5.47 1.72
N ALA A 81 6.80 5.29 1.37
CA ALA A 81 5.67 6.00 1.95
C ALA A 81 5.23 5.33 3.26
N ILE A 82 4.40 5.99 4.05
CA ILE A 82 3.87 5.49 5.32
C ILE A 82 2.46 4.96 5.07
N ILE A 83 2.25 3.68 5.36
CA ILE A 83 0.92 3.09 5.25
C ILE A 83 0.07 3.43 6.47
N VAL A 84 -1.21 3.74 6.23
CA VAL A 84 -2.22 3.98 7.27
C VAL A 84 -3.36 2.97 7.07
N PRO A 85 -3.22 1.74 7.57
CA PRO A 85 -4.28 0.76 7.47
C PRO A 85 -5.41 1.11 8.43
N ILE A 86 -6.64 1.11 7.90
CA ILE A 86 -7.86 1.44 8.62
C ILE A 86 -8.74 0.19 8.65
N LEU A 87 -9.24 -0.18 9.83
CA LEU A 87 -10.14 -1.31 9.96
C LEU A 87 -11.45 -1.05 9.19
N GLN A 88 -11.89 -2.04 8.43
CA GLN A 88 -13.09 -1.93 7.59
C GLN A 88 -14.39 -1.67 8.36
N ASP A 89 -14.39 -1.97 9.67
CA ASP A 89 -15.56 -1.84 10.55
C ASP A 89 -15.65 -0.47 11.24
N PHE A 90 -14.71 0.44 10.98
CA PHE A 90 -14.83 1.82 11.44
C PHE A 90 -16.01 2.52 10.74
N ASN A 91 -16.74 3.33 11.49
CA ASN A 91 -17.81 4.15 10.89
C ASN A 91 -17.22 5.27 10.00
N PRO A 92 -18.00 5.82 9.05
CA PRO A 92 -17.52 6.84 8.13
C PRO A 92 -16.88 8.07 8.79
N ASN A 93 -17.38 8.53 9.93
CA ASN A 93 -16.82 9.69 10.62
C ASN A 93 -15.42 9.39 11.20
N ASP A 94 -15.22 8.19 11.74
CA ASP A 94 -13.90 7.75 12.21
C ASP A 94 -12.93 7.61 11.03
N VAL A 95 -13.39 7.08 9.89
CA VAL A 95 -12.57 6.97 8.67
C VAL A 95 -12.15 8.36 8.19
N HIS A 96 -13.07 9.33 8.07
CA HIS A 96 -12.75 10.71 7.70
C HIS A 96 -11.73 11.32 8.67
N HIS A 97 -11.97 11.14 9.99
CA HIS A 97 -11.05 11.64 11.01
C HIS A 97 -9.64 11.04 10.83
N ILE A 98 -9.52 9.73 10.64
CA ILE A 98 -8.22 9.06 10.50
C ILE A 98 -7.50 9.54 9.25
N ILE A 99 -8.18 9.65 8.11
CA ILE A 99 -7.61 10.11 6.86
C ILE A 99 -7.05 11.54 7.03
N ASN A 100 -7.84 12.44 7.60
CA ASN A 100 -7.44 13.84 7.80
C ASN A 100 -6.34 13.97 8.86
N HIS A 101 -6.48 13.30 10.00
CA HIS A 101 -5.49 13.35 11.09
C HIS A 101 -4.15 12.76 10.67
N SER A 102 -4.14 11.73 9.83
CA SER A 102 -2.90 11.17 9.27
C SER A 102 -2.32 12.02 8.14
N GLU A 103 -3.07 12.98 7.62
CA GLU A 103 -2.71 13.77 6.42
C GLU A 103 -2.44 12.85 5.22
N SER A 104 -3.29 11.83 5.02
CA SER A 104 -3.12 10.89 3.93
C SER A 104 -3.37 11.55 2.57
N VAL A 105 -2.39 11.45 1.66
CA VAL A 105 -2.46 12.05 0.32
C VAL A 105 -3.20 11.20 -0.69
N PHE A 106 -3.24 9.87 -0.48
CA PHE A 106 -3.98 8.91 -1.28
C PHE A 106 -4.77 7.95 -0.38
N LEU A 107 -5.82 7.38 -0.95
CA LEU A 107 -6.67 6.38 -0.32
C LEU A 107 -6.86 5.18 -1.26
N PHE A 108 -6.51 3.98 -0.81
CA PHE A 108 -6.97 2.73 -1.41
C PHE A 108 -8.16 2.21 -0.60
N VAL A 109 -9.28 1.95 -1.27
CA VAL A 109 -10.54 1.64 -0.59
C VAL A 109 -11.37 0.62 -1.35
N SER A 110 -12.14 -0.23 -0.65
CA SER A 110 -13.15 -1.04 -1.32
C SER A 110 -14.34 -0.19 -1.76
N ASP A 111 -14.90 -0.48 -2.94
CA ASP A 111 -15.99 0.32 -3.55
C ASP A 111 -17.15 0.55 -2.58
N ARG A 112 -17.58 -0.50 -1.86
CA ARG A 112 -18.68 -0.40 -0.89
C ARG A 112 -18.41 0.58 0.26
N ILE A 113 -17.15 0.66 0.73
CA ILE A 113 -16.79 1.60 1.78
C ILE A 113 -16.77 3.00 1.19
N TRP A 114 -16.20 3.17 -0.03
CA TRP A 114 -16.18 4.45 -0.72
C TRP A 114 -17.58 5.05 -0.88
N ASP A 115 -18.56 4.25 -1.27
CA ASP A 115 -19.96 4.67 -1.40
C ASP A 115 -20.58 5.23 -0.10
N SER A 116 -19.97 4.96 1.05
CA SER A 116 -20.41 5.46 2.36
C SER A 116 -19.63 6.68 2.86
N LEU A 117 -18.56 7.08 2.18
CA LEU A 117 -17.73 8.23 2.54
C LEU A 117 -18.22 9.50 1.82
N GLU A 118 -17.95 10.64 2.44
CA GLU A 118 -18.24 11.96 1.91
C GLU A 118 -16.96 12.61 1.42
N GLU A 119 -16.87 12.88 0.11
CA GLU A 119 -15.68 13.40 -0.56
C GLU A 119 -15.22 14.74 -0.01
N ASP A 120 -16.15 15.60 0.34
CA ASP A 120 -15.92 16.95 0.92
C ASP A 120 -15.32 16.91 2.33
N LYS A 121 -15.31 15.75 2.97
CA LYS A 121 -14.71 15.54 4.30
C LYS A 121 -13.26 15.06 4.28
N ILE A 122 -12.67 14.84 3.09
CA ILE A 122 -11.29 14.34 2.92
C ILE A 122 -10.50 15.25 1.96
N GLU A 123 -10.47 16.54 2.26
CA GLU A 123 -9.97 17.59 1.36
C GLU A 123 -8.51 17.42 0.92
N GLU A 124 -7.65 16.84 1.76
CA GLU A 124 -6.22 16.66 1.46
C GLU A 124 -5.94 15.45 0.56
N VAL A 125 -6.90 14.55 0.38
CA VAL A 125 -6.73 13.37 -0.46
C VAL A 125 -6.72 13.78 -1.93
N ARG A 126 -5.60 13.54 -2.61
CA ARG A 126 -5.39 13.87 -4.01
C ARG A 126 -6.02 12.86 -4.96
N GLY A 127 -6.10 11.59 -4.55
CA GLY A 127 -6.67 10.52 -5.34
C GLY A 127 -7.15 9.35 -4.50
N VAL A 128 -8.24 8.73 -4.96
CA VAL A 128 -8.86 7.55 -4.35
C VAL A 128 -8.88 6.42 -5.37
N PHE A 129 -8.43 5.23 -4.95
CA PHE A 129 -8.28 4.07 -5.80
C PHE A 129 -9.08 2.88 -5.26
N SER A 130 -9.80 2.21 -6.15
CA SER A 130 -10.53 0.98 -5.82
C SER A 130 -9.58 -0.18 -5.51
N LEU A 131 -9.85 -0.94 -4.46
CA LEU A 131 -9.18 -2.21 -4.19
C LEU A 131 -9.64 -3.36 -5.12
N SER A 132 -10.66 -3.16 -5.95
CA SER A 132 -11.11 -4.21 -6.87
C SER A 132 -10.22 -4.33 -8.12
N ASP A 133 -9.66 -3.21 -8.60
CA ASP A 133 -8.88 -3.15 -9.86
C ASP A 133 -7.88 -1.98 -9.92
N TYR A 134 -7.74 -1.23 -8.83
CA TYR A 134 -6.95 -0.01 -8.70
C TYR A 134 -7.38 1.17 -9.60
N ARG A 135 -8.59 1.12 -10.22
CA ARG A 135 -9.09 2.29 -10.94
C ARG A 135 -9.23 3.50 -10.02
N CYS A 136 -9.06 4.69 -10.58
CA CYS A 136 -9.29 5.94 -9.87
C CYS A 136 -10.81 6.16 -9.69
N LEU A 137 -11.27 6.18 -8.44
CA LEU A 137 -12.65 6.45 -8.05
C LEU A 137 -12.91 7.96 -7.95
N HIS A 138 -11.96 8.69 -7.40
CA HIS A 138 -12.01 10.13 -7.23
C HIS A 138 -10.62 10.74 -7.39
N GLN A 139 -10.56 11.96 -7.89
CA GLN A 139 -9.35 12.79 -7.87
C GLN A 139 -9.72 14.23 -7.52
N ARG A 140 -8.87 14.88 -6.73
CA ARG A 140 -9.03 16.29 -6.39
C ARG A 140 -8.90 17.18 -7.63
N ASP A 141 -9.58 18.33 -7.62
CA ASP A 141 -9.47 19.32 -8.70
C ASP A 141 -8.02 19.73 -8.95
N GLY A 142 -7.66 19.80 -10.24
CA GLY A 142 -6.30 20.08 -10.69
C GLY A 142 -5.38 18.86 -10.81
N GLU A 143 -5.75 17.70 -10.29
CA GLU A 143 -5.02 16.45 -10.49
C GLU A 143 -5.36 15.82 -11.87
N ASN A 144 -4.42 15.03 -12.40
CA ASN A 144 -4.58 14.35 -13.70
C ASN A 144 -4.49 12.82 -13.56
N ILE A 145 -4.89 12.28 -12.41
CA ILE A 145 -4.71 10.87 -12.06
C ILE A 145 -5.50 9.96 -13.00
N GLN A 146 -6.75 10.30 -13.32
CA GLN A 146 -7.58 9.50 -14.23
C GLN A 146 -6.97 9.41 -15.64
N LYS A 147 -6.37 10.50 -16.13
CA LYS A 147 -5.66 10.49 -17.42
C LYS A 147 -4.39 9.66 -17.34
N LEU A 148 -3.64 9.78 -16.27
CA LEU A 148 -2.43 9.00 -16.01
C LEU A 148 -2.76 7.50 -15.96
N MET A 149 -3.81 7.10 -15.26
CA MET A 149 -4.23 5.69 -15.17
C MET A 149 -4.50 5.05 -16.54
N LYS A 150 -5.02 5.82 -17.50
CA LYS A 150 -5.26 5.32 -18.88
C LYS A 150 -3.97 5.06 -19.66
N SER A 151 -2.89 5.77 -19.35
CA SER A 151 -1.58 5.59 -20.00
C SER A 151 -0.58 4.78 -19.15
N LEU A 152 -0.98 4.28 -18.00
CA LEU A 152 -0.06 3.64 -17.06
C LEU A 152 0.55 2.36 -17.66
N ASP A 153 -0.23 1.59 -18.43
CA ASP A 153 0.28 0.37 -19.09
C ASP A 153 1.29 0.69 -20.20
N GLU A 154 1.05 1.76 -20.97
CA GLU A 154 1.99 2.26 -21.98
C GLU A 154 3.29 2.67 -21.30
N LYS A 155 3.21 3.44 -20.21
CA LYS A 155 4.38 3.85 -19.43
C LYS A 155 5.14 2.68 -18.80
N MET A 156 4.43 1.63 -18.35
CA MET A 156 5.07 0.39 -17.90
C MET A 156 5.84 -0.27 -19.03
N THR A 157 5.25 -0.37 -20.22
CA THR A 157 5.89 -0.93 -21.41
C THR A 157 7.11 -0.10 -21.88
N GLU A 158 6.99 1.23 -21.83
CA GLU A 158 8.12 2.13 -22.15
C GLU A 158 9.28 1.95 -21.18
N LYS A 159 8.98 1.81 -19.87
CA LYS A 159 9.99 1.65 -18.83
C LYS A 159 10.61 0.25 -18.81
N TYR A 160 9.83 -0.78 -19.14
CA TYR A 160 10.21 -2.19 -19.15
C TYR A 160 9.84 -2.84 -20.48
N PRO A 161 10.56 -2.57 -21.58
CA PRO A 161 10.18 -3.01 -22.92
C PRO A 161 10.19 -4.54 -23.10
N ASP A 162 11.04 -5.24 -22.34
CA ASP A 162 11.11 -6.70 -22.32
C ASP A 162 10.24 -7.33 -21.20
N GLY A 163 9.39 -6.53 -20.56
CA GLY A 163 8.62 -6.90 -19.37
C GLY A 163 9.38 -6.64 -18.08
N PHE A 164 8.63 -6.56 -16.96
CA PHE A 164 9.22 -6.42 -15.63
C PHE A 164 9.71 -7.77 -15.11
N THR A 165 10.94 -7.81 -14.61
CA THR A 165 11.61 -9.03 -14.16
C THR A 165 12.10 -8.90 -12.71
N GLN A 166 12.57 -9.99 -12.12
CA GLN A 166 13.15 -9.97 -10.77
C GLN A 166 14.37 -9.03 -10.65
N GLU A 167 15.08 -8.79 -11.74
CA GLU A 167 16.27 -7.92 -11.79
C GLU A 167 15.89 -6.43 -11.70
N ASP A 168 14.64 -6.10 -12.08
CA ASP A 168 14.11 -4.74 -12.05
C ASP A 168 13.61 -4.31 -10.68
N ILE A 169 13.50 -5.25 -9.73
CA ILE A 169 13.03 -4.95 -8.37
C ILE A 169 14.05 -4.04 -7.69
N LYS A 170 13.60 -2.81 -7.41
CA LYS A 170 14.34 -1.81 -6.65
C LYS A 170 13.38 -1.11 -5.70
N TYR A 171 13.46 -1.47 -4.43
CA TYR A 171 12.65 -0.87 -3.39
C TYR A 171 13.37 0.27 -2.68
N ALA A 172 12.65 1.05 -1.89
CA ALA A 172 13.22 2.18 -1.18
C ALA A 172 14.29 1.74 -0.17
N GLU A 173 15.38 2.49 -0.13
CA GLU A 173 16.37 2.36 0.92
C GLU A 173 15.95 3.22 2.11
N LEU A 174 15.50 2.59 3.18
CA LEU A 174 15.11 3.22 4.44
C LEU A 174 15.72 2.46 5.60
N ASP A 175 16.17 3.21 6.60
CA ASP A 175 16.60 2.63 7.86
C ASP A 175 15.40 2.11 8.65
N ASN A 176 15.58 1.03 9.37
CA ASN A 176 14.53 0.40 10.18
C ASN A 176 14.02 1.27 11.34
N ASP A 177 14.68 2.36 11.69
CA ASP A 177 14.23 3.33 12.71
C ASP A 177 13.15 4.28 12.18
N LYS A 178 12.93 4.32 10.85
CA LYS A 178 11.91 5.15 10.24
C LYS A 178 10.52 4.56 10.45
N VAL A 179 9.55 5.46 10.63
CA VAL A 179 8.13 5.10 10.66
C VAL A 179 7.72 4.62 9.27
N VAL A 180 7.09 3.45 9.21
CA VAL A 180 6.60 2.83 7.97
C VAL A 180 5.09 2.60 8.00
N GLU A 181 4.49 2.65 9.20
CA GLU A 181 3.07 2.38 9.39
C GLU A 181 2.51 3.23 10.54
N ILE A 182 1.27 3.68 10.42
CA ILE A 182 0.51 4.31 11.51
C ILE A 182 -0.81 3.56 11.68
N ASN A 183 -0.93 2.80 12.77
CA ASN A 183 -2.14 2.06 13.12
C ASN A 183 -3.02 2.87 14.06
N TYR A 184 -4.30 3.01 13.71
CA TYR A 184 -5.28 3.67 14.55
C TYR A 184 -6.05 2.66 15.40
N THR A 185 -6.12 2.95 16.69
CA THR A 185 -6.90 2.17 17.65
C THR A 185 -8.07 2.96 18.15
N SER A 186 -9.19 2.27 18.46
CA SER A 186 -10.34 2.89 19.12
C SER A 186 -9.91 3.37 20.51
N GLY A 187 -9.74 4.68 20.67
CA GLY A 187 -9.36 5.26 21.95
C GLY A 187 -10.48 5.16 22.99
N THR A 188 -10.17 4.78 24.22
CA THR A 188 -11.11 4.82 25.37
C THR A 188 -11.59 6.23 25.69
N THR A 189 -10.99 7.26 25.10
CA THR A 189 -11.26 8.69 25.34
C THR A 189 -12.02 9.38 24.19
N GLY A 190 -12.58 8.63 23.24
CA GLY A 190 -13.49 9.15 22.21
C GLY A 190 -12.86 9.42 20.83
N PHE A 191 -11.54 9.63 20.72
CA PHE A 191 -10.87 9.80 19.43
C PHE A 191 -9.86 8.68 19.18
N SER A 192 -9.80 8.21 17.93
CA SER A 192 -8.82 7.22 17.50
C SER A 192 -7.39 7.79 17.61
N LYS A 193 -6.48 7.01 18.16
CA LYS A 193 -5.06 7.39 18.32
C LYS A 193 -4.21 6.62 17.33
N GLY A 194 -3.32 7.34 16.62
CA GLY A 194 -2.34 6.75 15.71
C GLY A 194 -1.11 6.24 16.44
N VAL A 195 -0.84 4.96 16.35
CA VAL A 195 0.38 4.31 16.85
C VAL A 195 1.38 4.22 15.71
N MET A 196 2.51 4.91 15.83
CA MET A 196 3.57 4.87 14.83
C MET A 196 4.43 3.64 15.00
N LEU A 197 4.54 2.83 13.95
CA LEU A 197 5.38 1.64 13.88
C LEU A 197 6.57 1.88 12.94
N THR A 198 7.74 1.53 13.42
CA THR A 198 8.98 1.62 12.62
C THR A 198 9.25 0.30 11.90
N GLY A 199 10.14 0.32 10.92
CA GLY A 199 10.65 -0.89 10.28
C GLY A 199 11.17 -1.92 11.28
N ASN A 200 11.78 -1.48 12.40
CA ASN A 200 12.22 -2.39 13.48
C ASN A 200 11.06 -3.13 14.15
N ASN A 201 9.92 -2.46 14.36
CA ASN A 201 8.76 -3.12 14.96
C ASN A 201 8.23 -4.26 14.07
N LEU A 202 8.19 -4.02 12.75
CA LEU A 202 7.69 -5.00 11.79
C LEU A 202 8.72 -6.10 11.49
N ALA A 203 10.00 -5.75 11.29
CA ALA A 203 11.08 -6.71 11.08
C ALA A 203 11.23 -7.67 12.28
N GLY A 204 10.97 -7.20 13.49
CA GLY A 204 11.00 -8.04 14.70
C GLY A 204 10.04 -9.21 14.63
N ASN A 205 8.84 -8.99 14.12
CA ASN A 205 7.85 -10.05 13.94
C ASN A 205 8.29 -11.07 12.88
N VAL A 206 8.85 -10.60 11.76
CA VAL A 206 9.38 -11.48 10.70
C VAL A 206 10.55 -12.31 11.20
N THR A 207 11.50 -11.68 11.90
CA THR A 207 12.65 -12.38 12.48
C THR A 207 12.20 -13.44 13.49
N TYR A 208 11.22 -13.12 14.33
CA TYR A 208 10.63 -14.10 15.26
C TYR A 208 9.94 -15.25 14.52
N ALA A 209 9.12 -14.96 13.50
CA ALA A 209 8.43 -16.00 12.73
C ALA A 209 9.40 -16.99 12.07
N ARG A 210 10.56 -16.54 11.61
CA ARG A 210 11.61 -17.40 11.04
C ARG A 210 12.26 -18.36 12.06
N THR A 211 12.08 -18.12 13.37
CA THR A 211 12.56 -19.02 14.42
C THR A 211 11.55 -20.13 14.76
N LEU A 212 10.35 -20.04 14.21
CA LEU A 212 9.31 -21.04 14.39
C LEU A 212 9.47 -22.12 13.30
N ASP A 213 9.70 -23.37 13.71
CA ASP A 213 9.63 -24.53 12.81
C ASP A 213 8.14 -24.79 12.47
N LEU A 214 7.66 -24.18 11.37
CA LEU A 214 6.30 -24.32 10.85
C LEU A 214 6.30 -25.18 9.58
#